data_9af94b9ac0cd20ff9444e07227b65126
#
_entry.id   9af94b9ac0cd20ff9444e07227b65126
#
_cell.length_a   1.000
_cell.length_b   1.000
_cell.length_c   1.000
_cell.angle_alpha   90.00
_cell.angle_beta   90.00
_cell.angle_gamma   90.00
#
_symmetry.space_group_name_H-M   'P 1'
#
loop_
_entity.id
_entity.type
_entity.pdbx_description
1 polymer ?
#
loop_
_entity_poly.entity_id
_entity_poly.type
_entity_poly.pdbx_seq_one_letter_code
_entity_poly.pdbx_strand_id
1 'polypeptide(L)'
;MFLYPSMTNVSLDLMEFVETQILPRYNAFDKAHNLAHVNGVISRSLTLAKKLGADGNMAYAIAAYHDLGLEGPRAIHHLTSGKIVQSDARLKRWFSAEQIRVIKEAVEDHRASASHAPRSIYGKIVAEADRDLDPESVFRRTIQFGLNHYPEKDQEGHWQRFLEHMQQKYSSHGYIKLWITNSPNAEKLQAIRSLIDAPEELRKVFDRLYAEETA
;
A
#
# COMPACT_ATOMS: atom_id res chain seq x y z
N MET A 1 -22.50 -3.17 -3.01
CA MET A 1 -21.82 -4.50 -3.07
C MET A 1 -20.72 -4.43 -4.12
N PHE A 2 -19.49 -4.29 -3.67
CA PHE A 2 -18.34 -4.28 -4.58
C PHE A 2 -17.99 -5.72 -4.95
N LEU A 3 -18.26 -6.12 -6.20
CA LEU A 3 -17.91 -7.46 -6.71
C LEU A 3 -16.44 -7.46 -7.13
N TYR A 4 -15.58 -8.03 -6.29
CA TYR A 4 -14.19 -8.31 -6.67
C TYR A 4 -14.14 -9.64 -7.44
N PRO A 5 -13.61 -9.69 -8.68
CA PRO A 5 -13.58 -10.93 -9.48
C PRO A 5 -12.84 -12.12 -8.85
N SER A 6 -12.02 -11.87 -7.82
CA SER A 6 -11.22 -12.88 -7.11
C SER A 6 -11.82 -13.37 -5.80
N MET A 7 -13.05 -12.99 -5.44
CA MET A 7 -13.70 -13.26 -4.13
C MET A 7 -14.23 -14.68 -3.93
N THR A 8 -13.98 -15.61 -4.82
CA THR A 8 -14.56 -16.97 -4.76
C THR A 8 -14.19 -17.76 -3.50
N ASN A 9 -13.28 -17.26 -2.66
CA ASN A 9 -12.80 -17.95 -1.44
C ASN A 9 -12.92 -17.11 -0.17
N VAL A 10 -13.74 -16.05 -0.13
CA VAL A 10 -14.02 -15.26 1.07
C VAL A 10 -15.46 -15.52 1.53
N SER A 11 -15.66 -15.76 2.83
CA SER A 11 -16.99 -16.01 3.36
C SER A 11 -17.88 -14.76 3.29
N LEU A 12 -19.14 -14.94 2.90
CA LEU A 12 -20.07 -13.82 2.69
C LEU A 12 -20.33 -13.00 3.96
N ASP A 13 -20.41 -13.66 5.10
CA ASP A 13 -20.64 -13.02 6.39
C ASP A 13 -19.42 -12.21 6.88
N LEU A 14 -18.20 -12.63 6.53
CA LEU A 14 -17.00 -11.82 6.76
C LEU A 14 -16.99 -10.58 5.85
N MET A 15 -17.40 -10.75 4.58
CA MET A 15 -17.51 -9.61 3.65
C MET A 15 -18.53 -8.59 4.14
N GLU A 16 -19.73 -9.03 4.52
CA GLU A 16 -20.78 -8.16 5.07
C GLU A 16 -20.27 -7.39 6.30
N PHE A 17 -19.60 -8.09 7.21
CA PHE A 17 -19.01 -7.45 8.39
C PHE A 17 -17.99 -6.40 8.02
N VAL A 18 -17.06 -6.71 7.14
CA VAL A 18 -16.01 -5.77 6.72
C VAL A 18 -16.61 -4.57 5.97
N GLU A 19 -17.52 -4.80 5.02
CA GLU A 19 -18.16 -3.73 4.25
C GLU A 19 -19.00 -2.78 5.12
N THR A 20 -19.65 -3.31 6.16
CA THR A 20 -20.53 -2.50 7.00
C THR A 20 -19.87 -1.90 8.23
N GLN A 21 -18.81 -2.52 8.78
CA GLN A 21 -18.23 -2.14 10.06
C GLN A 21 -16.78 -1.63 9.97
N ILE A 22 -16.05 -1.97 8.92
CA ILE A 22 -14.62 -1.67 8.79
C ILE A 22 -14.39 -0.62 7.71
N LEU A 23 -14.83 -0.88 6.47
CA LEU A 23 -14.59 0.02 5.35
C LEU A 23 -15.14 1.44 5.54
N PRO A 24 -16.30 1.68 6.20
CA PRO A 24 -16.78 3.03 6.43
C PRO A 24 -15.82 3.93 7.23
N ARG A 25 -14.91 3.36 8.03
CA ARG A 25 -13.91 4.10 8.81
C ARG A 25 -12.91 4.84 7.91
N TYR A 26 -12.65 4.32 6.71
CA TYR A 26 -11.78 4.93 5.72
C TYR A 26 -12.30 6.26 5.13
N ASN A 27 -13.59 6.59 5.32
CA ASN A 27 -14.14 7.88 4.92
C ASN A 27 -13.57 9.07 5.71
N ALA A 28 -12.98 8.82 6.88
CA ALA A 28 -12.35 9.83 7.72
C ALA A 28 -10.87 10.08 7.37
N PHE A 29 -10.28 9.27 6.48
CA PHE A 29 -8.86 9.36 6.15
C PHE A 29 -8.60 10.29 4.96
N ASP A 30 -7.33 10.64 4.75
CA ASP A 30 -6.90 11.49 3.65
C ASP A 30 -7.10 10.80 2.26
N LYS A 31 -6.94 11.58 1.20
CA LYS A 31 -7.14 11.10 -0.18
C LYS A 31 -6.26 9.90 -0.55
N ALA A 32 -5.09 9.75 0.07
CA ALA A 32 -4.16 8.66 -0.22
C ALA A 32 -4.56 7.34 0.45
N HIS A 33 -5.38 7.40 1.52
CA HIS A 33 -5.76 6.24 2.34
C HIS A 33 -7.29 6.07 2.44
N ASN A 34 -8.00 6.49 1.40
CA ASN A 34 -9.47 6.46 1.33
C ASN A 34 -10.02 5.07 0.93
N LEU A 35 -11.35 4.99 0.75
CA LEU A 35 -12.04 3.77 0.31
C LEU A 35 -11.51 3.21 -1.02
N ALA A 36 -11.12 4.06 -1.98
CA ALA A 36 -10.56 3.58 -3.25
C ALA A 36 -9.21 2.87 -3.03
N HIS A 37 -8.37 3.42 -2.15
CA HIS A 37 -7.10 2.80 -1.77
C HIS A 37 -7.32 1.41 -1.15
N VAL A 38 -8.09 1.31 -0.05
CA VAL A 38 -8.28 0.03 0.64
C VAL A 38 -8.93 -1.02 -0.25
N ASN A 39 -9.89 -0.63 -1.11
CA ASN A 39 -10.49 -1.54 -2.08
C ASN A 39 -9.46 -2.05 -3.10
N GLY A 40 -8.55 -1.20 -3.54
CA GLY A 40 -7.42 -1.60 -4.37
C GLY A 40 -6.48 -2.59 -3.67
N VAL A 41 -6.15 -2.34 -2.39
CA VAL A 41 -5.33 -3.26 -1.57
C VAL A 41 -6.03 -4.60 -1.39
N ILE A 42 -7.33 -4.62 -1.10
CA ILE A 42 -8.13 -5.85 -1.00
C ILE A 42 -8.06 -6.66 -2.30
N SER A 43 -8.35 -6.03 -3.43
CA SER A 43 -8.35 -6.71 -4.74
C SER A 43 -6.99 -7.33 -5.06
N ARG A 44 -5.90 -6.58 -4.87
CA ARG A 44 -4.53 -7.07 -5.09
C ARG A 44 -4.14 -8.18 -4.10
N SER A 45 -4.51 -8.04 -2.82
CA SER A 45 -4.23 -9.05 -1.79
C SER A 45 -4.92 -10.37 -2.10
N LEU A 46 -6.19 -10.36 -2.52
CA LEU A 46 -6.92 -11.56 -2.91
C LEU A 46 -6.34 -12.23 -4.16
N THR A 47 -5.92 -11.43 -5.15
CA THR A 47 -5.26 -11.93 -6.35
C THR A 47 -3.94 -12.63 -5.99
N LEU A 48 -3.12 -12.02 -5.14
CA LEU A 48 -1.85 -12.60 -4.67
C LEU A 48 -2.09 -13.82 -3.79
N ALA A 49 -3.07 -13.78 -2.87
CA ALA A 49 -3.41 -14.91 -2.02
C ALA A 49 -3.81 -16.13 -2.85
N LYS A 50 -4.66 -15.95 -3.87
CA LYS A 50 -5.05 -17.01 -4.80
C LYS A 50 -3.83 -17.60 -5.53
N LYS A 51 -2.94 -16.75 -6.05
CA LYS A 51 -1.72 -17.16 -6.75
C LYS A 51 -0.78 -17.98 -5.86
N LEU A 52 -0.73 -17.65 -4.56
CA LEU A 52 0.19 -18.23 -3.59
C LEU A 52 -0.44 -19.35 -2.75
N GLY A 53 -1.71 -19.72 -2.98
CA GLY A 53 -2.42 -20.73 -2.20
C GLY A 53 -2.67 -20.33 -0.75
N ALA A 54 -2.72 -19.02 -0.44
CA ALA A 54 -3.01 -18.50 0.89
C ALA A 54 -4.51 -18.36 1.15
N ASP A 55 -4.92 -18.38 2.43
CA ASP A 55 -6.33 -18.23 2.83
C ASP A 55 -6.88 -16.85 2.46
N GLY A 56 -7.95 -16.84 1.66
CA GLY A 56 -8.60 -15.63 1.18
C GLY A 56 -9.26 -14.82 2.30
N ASN A 57 -9.85 -15.46 3.31
CA ASN A 57 -10.44 -14.78 4.45
C ASN A 57 -9.40 -13.99 5.23
N MET A 58 -8.24 -14.60 5.50
CA MET A 58 -7.15 -13.93 6.19
C MET A 58 -6.60 -12.75 5.35
N ALA A 59 -6.34 -12.97 4.05
CA ALA A 59 -5.84 -11.92 3.17
C ALA A 59 -6.82 -10.74 3.06
N TYR A 60 -8.12 -11.03 3.01
CA TYR A 60 -9.18 -10.03 2.98
C TYR A 60 -9.23 -9.20 4.26
N ALA A 61 -9.26 -9.87 5.42
CA ALA A 61 -9.27 -9.20 6.72
C ALA A 61 -8.01 -8.34 6.91
N ILE A 62 -6.82 -8.85 6.59
CA ILE A 62 -5.56 -8.10 6.70
C ILE A 62 -5.61 -6.84 5.84
N ALA A 63 -6.02 -6.95 4.57
CA ALA A 63 -6.13 -5.82 3.67
C ALA A 63 -7.14 -4.78 4.17
N ALA A 64 -8.27 -5.20 4.76
CA ALA A 64 -9.27 -4.30 5.30
C ALA A 64 -8.82 -3.55 6.57
N TYR A 65 -7.93 -4.15 7.36
CA TYR A 65 -7.49 -3.58 8.64
C TYR A 65 -6.14 -2.83 8.57
N HIS A 66 -5.38 -2.93 7.47
CA HIS A 66 -3.97 -2.54 7.44
C HIS A 66 -3.72 -1.08 7.84
N ASP A 67 -4.59 -0.17 7.45
CA ASP A 67 -4.45 1.27 7.67
C ASP A 67 -5.39 1.87 8.73
N LEU A 68 -6.20 1.07 9.43
CA LEU A 68 -7.12 1.59 10.46
C LEU A 68 -6.41 2.38 11.57
N GLY A 69 -5.15 2.13 11.79
CA GLY A 69 -4.34 2.87 12.75
C GLY A 69 -4.09 4.33 12.38
N LEU A 70 -4.46 4.78 11.17
CA LEU A 70 -4.45 6.18 10.77
C LEU A 70 -5.48 7.04 11.52
N GLU A 71 -6.38 6.45 12.29
CA GLU A 71 -7.15 7.15 13.32
C GLU A 71 -6.28 7.78 14.41
N GLY A 72 -5.04 7.35 14.53
CA GLY A 72 -4.02 7.84 15.46
C GLY A 72 -2.78 8.40 14.73
N PRO A 73 -1.64 8.52 15.45
CA PRO A 73 -0.42 9.08 14.90
C PRO A 73 0.10 8.28 13.70
N ARG A 74 0.27 8.95 12.55
CA ARG A 74 0.73 8.35 11.28
C ARG A 74 2.07 7.60 11.41
N ALA A 75 2.98 8.07 12.24
CA ALA A 75 4.31 7.45 12.40
C ALA A 75 4.26 5.99 12.87
N ILE A 76 3.23 5.64 13.64
CA ILE A 76 3.05 4.32 14.24
C ILE A 76 1.74 3.64 13.81
N HIS A 77 1.09 4.11 12.72
CA HIS A 77 -0.23 3.60 12.30
C HIS A 77 -0.26 2.07 12.15
N HIS A 78 0.79 1.45 11.61
CA HIS A 78 0.90 0.00 11.46
C HIS A 78 0.80 -0.73 12.81
N LEU A 79 1.45 -0.23 13.87
CA LEU A 79 1.33 -0.80 15.22
C LEU A 79 -0.05 -0.57 15.82
N THR A 80 -0.64 0.60 15.59
CA THR A 80 -2.01 0.92 16.01
C THR A 80 -3.02 0.03 15.29
N SER A 81 -2.86 -0.20 13.98
CA SER A 81 -3.69 -1.15 13.22
C SER A 81 -3.59 -2.57 13.80
N GLY A 82 -2.38 -3.03 14.15
CA GLY A 82 -2.19 -4.32 14.82
C GLY A 82 -2.91 -4.40 16.18
N LYS A 83 -2.89 -3.33 16.98
CA LYS A 83 -3.66 -3.26 18.23
C LYS A 83 -5.18 -3.32 17.98
N ILE A 84 -5.67 -2.65 16.96
CA ILE A 84 -7.08 -2.71 16.56
C ILE A 84 -7.48 -4.15 16.23
N VAL A 85 -6.70 -4.87 15.40
CA VAL A 85 -6.92 -6.29 15.13
C VAL A 85 -6.98 -7.10 16.41
N GLN A 86 -6.01 -6.94 17.30
CA GLN A 86 -5.91 -7.71 18.54
C GLN A 86 -7.09 -7.48 19.49
N SER A 87 -7.63 -6.26 19.52
CA SER A 87 -8.72 -5.88 20.41
C SER A 87 -10.11 -6.17 19.83
N ASP A 88 -10.23 -6.43 18.51
CA ASP A 88 -11.51 -6.70 17.88
C ASP A 88 -11.97 -8.14 18.12
N ALA A 89 -12.72 -8.33 19.22
CA ALA A 89 -13.24 -9.64 19.61
C ALA A 89 -14.16 -10.29 18.57
N ARG A 90 -14.74 -9.50 17.62
CA ARG A 90 -15.64 -9.99 16.56
C ARG A 90 -14.92 -10.87 15.56
N LEU A 91 -13.61 -10.68 15.37
CA LEU A 91 -12.77 -11.52 14.49
C LEU A 91 -12.74 -13.00 14.91
N LYS A 92 -12.98 -13.31 16.19
CA LYS A 92 -13.06 -14.69 16.70
C LYS A 92 -14.19 -15.50 16.06
N ARG A 93 -15.13 -14.85 15.37
CA ARG A 93 -16.19 -15.52 14.61
C ARG A 93 -15.64 -16.30 13.41
N TRP A 94 -14.56 -15.84 12.82
CA TRP A 94 -13.98 -16.39 11.59
C TRP A 94 -12.57 -16.96 11.79
N PHE A 95 -11.86 -16.50 12.81
CA PHE A 95 -10.44 -16.79 12.97
C PHE A 95 -10.12 -17.34 14.37
N SER A 96 -9.24 -18.33 14.40
CA SER A 96 -8.65 -18.82 15.65
C SER A 96 -7.74 -17.76 16.26
N ALA A 97 -7.37 -17.93 17.54
CA ALA A 97 -6.44 -17.04 18.21
C ALA A 97 -5.08 -16.95 17.48
N GLU A 98 -4.61 -18.06 16.94
CA GLU A 98 -3.37 -18.12 16.16
C GLU A 98 -3.49 -17.34 14.83
N GLN A 99 -4.62 -17.50 14.12
CA GLN A 99 -4.86 -16.72 12.90
C GLN A 99 -4.97 -15.23 13.18
N ILE A 100 -5.62 -14.82 14.28
CA ILE A 100 -5.70 -13.40 14.69
C ILE A 100 -4.29 -12.85 14.98
N ARG A 101 -3.41 -13.65 15.60
CA ARG A 101 -2.02 -13.27 15.80
C ARG A 101 -1.30 -13.03 14.46
N VAL A 102 -1.46 -13.94 13.50
CA VAL A 102 -0.87 -13.80 12.16
C VAL A 102 -1.45 -12.59 11.41
N ILE A 103 -2.76 -12.34 11.50
CA ILE A 103 -3.42 -11.16 10.91
C ILE A 103 -2.82 -9.87 11.50
N LYS A 104 -2.70 -9.81 12.84
CA LYS A 104 -2.07 -8.67 13.53
C LYS A 104 -0.65 -8.42 13.02
N GLU A 105 0.17 -9.46 13.01
CA GLU A 105 1.56 -9.38 12.57
C GLU A 105 1.67 -8.93 11.10
N ALA A 106 0.82 -9.46 10.23
CA ALA A 106 0.79 -9.07 8.82
C ALA A 106 0.39 -7.61 8.64
N VAL A 107 -0.60 -7.14 9.38
CA VAL A 107 -1.00 -5.72 9.40
C VAL A 107 0.16 -4.83 9.86
N GLU A 108 0.93 -5.23 10.85
CA GLU A 108 2.11 -4.47 11.30
C GLU A 108 3.25 -4.46 10.27
N ASP A 109 3.34 -5.51 9.44
CA ASP A 109 4.42 -5.71 8.47
C ASP A 109 4.22 -4.95 7.14
N HIS A 110 3.05 -4.32 6.89
CA HIS A 110 2.75 -3.73 5.57
C HIS A 110 3.66 -2.54 5.22
N ARG A 111 4.21 -1.85 6.22
CA ARG A 111 4.94 -0.60 6.03
C ARG A 111 6.20 -0.79 5.17
N ALA A 112 6.34 0.01 4.11
CA ALA A 112 7.48 -0.07 3.18
C ALA A 112 8.84 0.22 3.84
N SER A 113 8.87 1.06 4.89
CA SER A 113 10.07 1.42 5.64
C SER A 113 10.30 0.55 6.89
N ALA A 114 9.66 -0.63 6.98
CA ALA A 114 9.93 -1.56 8.08
C ALA A 114 11.40 -2.02 8.05
N SER A 115 12.00 -2.13 9.24
CA SER A 115 13.41 -2.54 9.40
C SER A 115 13.62 -4.05 9.24
N HIS A 116 12.56 -4.83 9.17
CA HIS A 116 12.59 -6.29 9.08
C HIS A 116 11.73 -6.80 7.91
N ALA A 117 12.01 -8.02 7.48
CA ALA A 117 11.17 -8.71 6.51
C ALA A 117 9.80 -9.06 7.12
N PRO A 118 8.72 -9.08 6.30
CA PRO A 118 7.42 -9.54 6.79
C PRO A 118 7.50 -10.96 7.36
N ARG A 119 6.89 -11.15 8.54
CA ARG A 119 6.97 -12.38 9.36
C ARG A 119 6.24 -13.57 8.74
N SER A 120 5.33 -13.34 7.80
CA SER A 120 4.52 -14.39 7.20
C SER A 120 4.29 -14.12 5.71
N ILE A 121 3.75 -15.13 5.00
CA ILE A 121 3.28 -14.94 3.61
C ILE A 121 2.21 -13.86 3.53
N TYR A 122 1.36 -13.72 4.54
CA TYR A 122 0.32 -12.70 4.60
C TYR A 122 0.90 -11.29 4.75
N GLY A 123 1.93 -11.11 5.57
CA GLY A 123 2.67 -9.85 5.65
C GLY A 123 3.32 -9.47 4.32
N LYS A 124 3.87 -10.45 3.58
CA LYS A 124 4.39 -10.23 2.22
C LYS A 124 3.29 -9.83 1.24
N ILE A 125 2.13 -10.48 1.30
CA ILE A 125 0.98 -10.19 0.43
C ILE A 125 0.49 -8.75 0.64
N VAL A 126 0.21 -8.35 1.88
CA VAL A 126 -0.31 -7.00 2.15
C VAL A 126 0.72 -5.92 1.86
N ALA A 127 1.98 -6.14 2.24
CA ALA A 127 3.06 -5.20 1.93
C ALA A 127 3.26 -5.01 0.42
N GLU A 128 3.07 -6.05 -0.38
CA GLU A 128 3.10 -5.99 -1.84
C GLU A 128 1.85 -5.33 -2.41
N ALA A 129 0.67 -5.68 -1.89
CA ALA A 129 -0.61 -5.18 -2.35
C ALA A 129 -0.83 -3.69 -2.04
N ASP A 130 -0.29 -3.21 -0.92
CA ASP A 130 -0.34 -1.81 -0.53
C ASP A 130 0.52 -0.90 -1.44
N ARG A 131 1.51 -1.46 -2.13
CA ARG A 131 2.36 -0.70 -3.05
C ARG A 131 1.69 -0.52 -4.40
N ASP A 132 1.37 0.72 -4.74
CA ASP A 132 1.10 1.10 -6.13
C ASP A 132 2.40 1.62 -6.74
N LEU A 133 2.97 0.83 -7.65
CA LEU A 133 4.24 1.09 -8.33
C LEU A 133 4.04 1.44 -9.80
N ASP A 134 2.83 1.84 -10.22
CA ASP A 134 2.66 2.42 -11.53
C ASP A 134 3.56 3.67 -11.65
N PRO A 135 4.50 3.73 -12.64
CA PRO A 135 5.51 4.78 -12.69
C PRO A 135 4.91 6.18 -12.73
N GLU A 136 3.89 6.41 -13.57
CA GLU A 136 3.26 7.73 -13.68
C GLU A 136 2.57 8.13 -12.37
N SER A 137 1.85 7.21 -11.74
CA SER A 137 1.21 7.45 -10.44
C SER A 137 2.23 7.76 -9.33
N VAL A 138 3.36 7.07 -9.31
CA VAL A 138 4.45 7.31 -8.35
C VAL A 138 5.05 8.70 -8.55
N PHE A 139 5.36 9.07 -9.79
CA PHE A 139 5.98 10.35 -10.12
C PHE A 139 5.03 11.51 -9.83
N ARG A 140 3.79 11.41 -10.27
CA ARG A 140 2.74 12.41 -10.05
C ARG A 140 2.52 12.67 -8.56
N ARG A 141 2.33 11.64 -7.75
CA ARG A 141 2.18 11.78 -6.28
C ARG A 141 3.41 12.41 -5.62
N THR A 142 4.60 12.12 -6.12
CA THR A 142 5.83 12.71 -5.59
C THR A 142 5.93 14.20 -5.91
N ILE A 143 5.50 14.61 -7.12
CA ILE A 143 5.42 16.02 -7.53
C ILE A 143 4.36 16.73 -6.70
N GLN A 144 3.13 16.21 -6.62
CA GLN A 144 2.03 16.76 -5.82
C GLN A 144 2.43 16.97 -4.36
N PHE A 145 3.11 15.97 -3.77
CA PHE A 145 3.64 16.11 -2.41
C PHE A 145 4.62 17.30 -2.32
N GLY A 146 5.50 17.45 -3.30
CA GLY A 146 6.43 18.57 -3.36
C GLY A 146 5.71 19.92 -3.41
N LEU A 147 4.80 20.09 -4.36
CA LEU A 147 4.03 21.32 -4.54
C LEU A 147 3.24 21.71 -3.27
N ASN A 148 2.68 20.73 -2.58
CA ASN A 148 1.88 20.98 -1.37
C ASN A 148 2.72 21.30 -0.12
N HIS A 149 3.92 20.75 0.01
CA HIS A 149 4.71 20.86 1.25
C HIS A 149 5.91 21.82 1.14
N TYR A 150 6.28 22.20 -0.06
CA TYR A 150 7.41 23.10 -0.35
C TYR A 150 7.03 24.12 -1.43
N PRO A 151 5.94 24.89 -1.22
CA PRO A 151 5.41 25.82 -2.23
C PRO A 151 6.38 26.95 -2.60
N GLU A 152 7.41 27.15 -1.77
CA GLU A 152 8.47 28.15 -1.98
C GLU A 152 9.52 27.73 -3.03
N LYS A 153 9.56 26.45 -3.43
CA LYS A 153 10.53 25.95 -4.39
C LYS A 153 10.08 26.26 -5.82
N ASP A 154 11.04 26.64 -6.65
CA ASP A 154 10.86 26.68 -8.10
C ASP A 154 10.88 25.26 -8.72
N GLN A 155 10.66 25.18 -10.03
CA GLN A 155 10.64 23.91 -10.75
C GLN A 155 11.94 23.11 -10.57
N GLU A 156 13.11 23.78 -10.58
CA GLU A 156 14.39 23.11 -10.40
C GLU A 156 14.55 22.57 -8.97
N GLY A 157 14.13 23.34 -7.96
CA GLY A 157 14.10 22.87 -6.57
C GLY A 157 13.17 21.67 -6.36
N HIS A 158 12.02 21.63 -7.08
CA HIS A 158 11.13 20.45 -7.09
C HIS A 158 11.75 19.27 -7.81
N TRP A 159 12.49 19.50 -8.91
CA TRP A 159 13.22 18.45 -9.62
C TRP A 159 14.27 17.78 -8.73
N GLN A 160 15.12 18.57 -8.06
CA GLN A 160 16.16 18.03 -7.17
C GLN A 160 15.54 17.19 -6.05
N ARG A 161 14.49 17.69 -5.39
CA ARG A 161 13.76 16.94 -4.37
C ARG A 161 13.15 15.65 -4.91
N PHE A 162 12.55 15.71 -6.11
CA PHE A 162 11.98 14.55 -6.79
C PHE A 162 13.05 13.50 -7.06
N LEU A 163 14.17 13.89 -7.64
CA LEU A 163 15.28 13.01 -7.97
C LEU A 163 15.85 12.32 -6.71
N GLU A 164 16.09 13.08 -5.65
CA GLU A 164 16.54 12.54 -4.36
C GLU A 164 15.56 11.48 -3.82
N HIS A 165 14.27 11.78 -3.86
CA HIS A 165 13.24 10.83 -3.40
C HIS A 165 13.22 9.56 -4.24
N MET A 166 13.33 9.68 -5.57
CA MET A 166 13.39 8.52 -6.46
C MET A 166 14.62 7.66 -6.15
N GLN A 167 15.79 8.28 -5.98
CA GLN A 167 17.03 7.57 -5.63
C GLN A 167 16.93 6.86 -4.28
N GLN A 168 16.48 7.56 -3.24
CA GLN A 168 16.41 7.00 -1.88
C GLN A 168 15.41 5.86 -1.74
N LYS A 169 14.32 5.92 -2.47
CA LYS A 169 13.21 4.97 -2.30
C LYS A 169 13.19 3.86 -3.35
N TYR A 170 13.34 4.20 -4.63
CA TYR A 170 13.02 3.29 -5.73
C TYR A 170 14.23 2.79 -6.51
N SER A 171 15.42 3.37 -6.38
CA SER A 171 16.63 2.91 -7.08
C SER A 171 16.99 1.47 -6.71
N SER A 172 17.99 0.90 -7.36
CA SER A 172 18.52 -0.44 -7.03
C SER A 172 19.03 -0.54 -5.58
N HIS A 173 19.45 0.59 -5.00
CA HIS A 173 19.88 0.72 -3.60
C HIS A 173 18.83 1.33 -2.68
N GLY A 174 17.64 1.64 -3.22
CA GLY A 174 16.54 2.23 -2.47
C GLY A 174 15.94 1.29 -1.43
N TYR A 175 15.24 1.88 -0.46
CA TYR A 175 14.70 1.09 0.65
C TYR A 175 13.46 0.27 0.30
N ILE A 176 12.82 0.51 -0.88
CA ILE A 176 11.64 -0.27 -1.27
C ILE A 176 12.07 -1.69 -1.67
N LYS A 177 11.44 -2.67 -1.03
CA LYS A 177 11.69 -4.09 -1.27
C LYS A 177 10.39 -4.77 -1.66
N LEU A 178 10.45 -5.64 -2.66
CA LEU A 178 9.39 -6.56 -3.03
C LEU A 178 9.67 -7.92 -2.40
N TRP A 179 8.61 -8.54 -1.88
CA TRP A 179 8.72 -9.80 -1.12
C TRP A 179 8.14 -10.99 -1.87
N ILE A 180 7.49 -10.74 -3.02
CA ILE A 180 6.87 -11.77 -3.86
C ILE A 180 7.56 -11.76 -5.22
N THR A 181 8.26 -12.84 -5.52
CA THR A 181 8.92 -13.04 -6.81
C THR A 181 7.89 -13.04 -7.95
N ASN A 182 8.22 -12.39 -9.06
CA ASN A 182 7.34 -12.29 -10.24
C ASN A 182 5.95 -11.70 -9.95
N SER A 183 5.88 -10.75 -9.01
CA SER A 183 4.67 -9.95 -8.82
C SER A 183 4.53 -8.92 -9.95
N PRO A 184 3.31 -8.44 -10.24
CA PRO A 184 3.12 -7.32 -11.17
C PRO A 184 3.92 -6.06 -10.80
N ASN A 185 4.21 -5.89 -9.52
CA ASN A 185 5.03 -4.78 -9.03
C ASN A 185 6.52 -4.92 -9.39
N ALA A 186 7.01 -6.12 -9.66
CA ALA A 186 8.41 -6.32 -10.05
C ALA A 186 8.72 -5.64 -11.40
N GLU A 187 7.84 -5.81 -12.40
CA GLU A 187 7.97 -5.16 -13.71
C GLU A 187 7.84 -3.64 -13.59
N LYS A 188 6.87 -3.16 -12.81
CA LYS A 188 6.64 -1.73 -12.56
C LYS A 188 7.83 -1.08 -11.85
N LEU A 189 8.38 -1.73 -10.83
CA LEU A 189 9.58 -1.23 -10.15
C LEU A 189 10.78 -1.20 -11.07
N GLN A 190 10.92 -2.20 -11.95
CA GLN A 190 11.99 -2.21 -12.94
C GLN A 190 11.85 -1.05 -13.94
N ALA A 191 10.63 -0.73 -14.37
CA ALA A 191 10.37 0.42 -15.23
C ALA A 191 10.75 1.76 -14.54
N ILE A 192 10.42 1.92 -13.24
CA ILE A 192 10.85 3.09 -12.46
C ILE A 192 12.39 3.16 -12.41
N ARG A 193 13.06 2.05 -12.13
CA ARG A 193 14.53 1.97 -12.05
C ARG A 193 15.19 2.33 -13.38
N SER A 194 14.67 1.82 -14.47
CA SER A 194 15.19 2.15 -15.81
C SER A 194 15.11 3.64 -16.11
N LEU A 195 14.05 4.34 -15.64
CA LEU A 195 13.95 5.79 -15.77
C LEU A 195 14.91 6.52 -14.82
N ILE A 196 15.10 6.04 -13.60
CA ILE A 196 16.09 6.61 -12.67
C ILE A 196 17.51 6.52 -13.25
N ASP A 197 17.82 5.44 -13.94
CA ASP A 197 19.12 5.19 -14.60
C ASP A 197 19.28 5.99 -15.92
N ALA A 198 18.19 6.63 -16.41
CA ALA A 198 18.16 7.50 -17.60
C ALA A 198 17.70 8.93 -17.22
N PRO A 199 18.55 9.75 -16.60
CA PRO A 199 18.14 11.04 -16.00
C PRO A 199 17.51 12.02 -16.98
N GLU A 200 17.94 12.04 -18.25
CA GLU A 200 17.37 12.90 -19.28
C GLU A 200 15.92 12.52 -19.60
N GLU A 201 15.62 11.21 -19.68
CA GLU A 201 14.26 10.73 -19.91
C GLU A 201 13.38 10.96 -18.68
N LEU A 202 13.90 10.70 -17.49
CA LEU A 202 13.20 10.98 -16.24
C LEU A 202 12.87 12.47 -16.10
N ARG A 203 13.79 13.36 -16.52
CA ARG A 203 13.56 14.81 -16.54
C ARG A 203 12.41 15.20 -17.47
N LYS A 204 12.33 14.64 -18.67
CA LYS A 204 11.20 14.90 -19.60
C LYS A 204 9.87 14.49 -18.99
N VAL A 205 9.83 13.32 -18.32
CA VAL A 205 8.62 12.85 -17.63
C VAL A 205 8.24 13.79 -16.49
N PHE A 206 9.23 14.21 -15.69
CA PHE A 206 9.01 15.16 -14.60
C PHE A 206 8.46 16.50 -15.13
N ASP A 207 9.08 17.10 -16.13
CA ASP A 207 8.68 18.40 -16.67
C ASP A 207 7.25 18.35 -17.22
N ARG A 208 6.87 17.28 -17.92
CA ARG A 208 5.50 17.07 -18.39
C ARG A 208 4.51 17.01 -17.23
N LEU A 209 4.76 16.13 -16.25
CA LEU A 209 3.88 15.95 -15.10
C LEU A 209 3.81 17.21 -14.22
N TYR A 210 4.94 17.90 -14.05
CA TYR A 210 4.98 19.15 -13.30
C TYR A 210 4.12 20.24 -13.95
N ALA A 211 4.20 20.39 -15.29
CA ALA A 211 3.35 21.32 -16.01
C ALA A 211 1.86 20.98 -15.88
N GLU A 212 1.49 19.69 -15.93
CA GLU A 212 0.11 19.22 -15.74
C GLU A 212 -0.43 19.52 -14.33
N GLU A 213 0.42 19.46 -13.30
CA GLU A 213 0.03 19.69 -11.89
C GLU A 213 0.05 21.17 -11.50
N THR A 214 0.64 22.04 -12.32
CA THR A 214 0.73 23.49 -12.06
C THR A 214 -0.12 24.34 -13.00
N ALA A 215 -0.82 23.72 -13.99
CA ALA A 215 -1.76 24.39 -14.90
C ALA A 215 -3.10 24.64 -14.22
#